data_0779e5b4fd9359024e7e635389b7ecab
#
_entry.id   0779e5b4fd9359024e7e635389b7ecab
#
_cell.length_a   1.000
_cell.length_b   1.000
_cell.length_c   1.000
_cell.angle_alpha   90.00
_cell.angle_beta   90.00
_cell.angle_gamma   90.00
#
_symmetry.space_group_name_H-M   'P 1'
#
loop_
_entity.id
_entity.type
_entity.pdbx_description
1 polymer ?
#
loop_
_entity_poly.entity_id
_entity_poly.type
_entity_poly.pdbx_seq_one_letter_code
_entity_poly.pdbx_strand_id
1 'polypeptide(L)'
;MMKEIKRPYSTQKALRVACLVLADLILINLSAFLALYIRFEFDFKLLCETTFLHDMLVYAGVNSACTIVIFRCLKLYNSLWEVASVPELLRIALGCFFSAMADMAGMFMLRLTMPRSFPVMYMLILCLLCGSLRFAYRGVRRTRAGLHSQGGKRTMLIGGGQAGAMVLREFQTSPRSENKVVCLSLIHI
;
A
#
# COMPACT_ATOMS: atom_id res chain seq x y z
N MET A 1 1.88 40.95 15.94
CA MET A 1 2.72 40.35 14.87
C MET A 1 2.87 38.89 15.21
N MET A 2 1.86 38.05 14.85
CA MET A 2 1.84 36.62 15.15
C MET A 2 2.53 35.88 14.02
N LYS A 3 3.65 35.27 14.33
CA LYS A 3 4.37 34.36 13.44
C LYS A 3 3.56 33.08 13.29
N GLU A 4 2.86 32.91 12.17
CA GLU A 4 2.25 31.64 11.80
C GLU A 4 3.32 30.55 11.75
N ILE A 5 3.27 29.63 12.68
CA ILE A 5 4.07 28.39 12.63
C ILE A 5 3.46 27.55 11.54
N LYS A 6 3.91 27.70 10.31
CA LYS A 6 3.68 26.74 9.21
C LYS A 6 4.25 25.39 9.65
N ARG A 7 3.43 24.53 10.23
CA ARG A 7 3.81 23.14 10.53
C ARG A 7 4.24 22.45 9.24
N PRO A 8 5.29 21.65 9.26
CA PRO A 8 5.81 20.96 8.07
C PRO A 8 4.93 19.77 7.68
N TYR A 9 3.72 20.04 7.24
CA TYR A 9 2.77 19.04 6.73
C TYR A 9 3.31 18.35 5.46
N SER A 10 4.17 19.05 4.73
CA SER A 10 4.85 18.56 3.53
C SER A 10 5.89 17.48 3.84
N THR A 11 6.71 17.66 4.88
CA THR A 11 7.80 16.73 5.23
C THR A 11 7.30 15.39 5.74
N GLN A 12 6.22 15.36 6.52
CA GLN A 12 5.65 14.10 7.00
C GLN A 12 4.99 13.28 5.88
N LYS A 13 4.42 13.93 4.88
CA LYS A 13 3.90 13.25 3.68
C LYS A 13 5.04 12.67 2.86
N ALA A 14 6.09 13.45 2.62
CA ALA A 14 7.26 13.00 1.87
C ALA A 14 7.95 11.80 2.54
N LEU A 15 8.12 11.85 3.87
CA LEU A 15 8.71 10.75 4.63
C LEU A 15 7.89 9.45 4.53
N ARG A 16 6.55 9.54 4.60
CA ARG A 16 5.69 8.37 4.48
C ARG A 16 5.73 7.77 3.07
N VAL A 17 5.73 8.61 2.05
CA VAL A 17 5.88 8.15 0.65
C VAL A 17 7.23 7.48 0.47
N ALA A 18 8.31 8.06 1.02
CA ALA A 18 9.65 7.47 0.97
C ALA A 18 9.69 6.09 1.66
N CYS A 19 9.11 5.95 2.86
CA CYS A 19 9.02 4.66 3.54
C CYS A 19 8.26 3.61 2.72
N LEU A 20 7.19 4.01 2.01
CA LEU A 20 6.44 3.09 1.16
C LEU A 20 7.22 2.68 -0.08
N VAL A 21 7.90 3.62 -0.72
CA VAL A 21 8.77 3.32 -1.87
C VAL A 21 9.88 2.36 -1.45
N LEU A 22 10.50 2.57 -0.28
CA LEU A 22 11.50 1.65 0.27
C LEU A 22 10.91 0.26 0.56
N ALA A 23 9.71 0.20 1.14
CA ALA A 23 9.03 -1.07 1.38
C ALA A 23 8.70 -1.78 0.06
N ASP A 24 8.15 -1.07 -0.92
CA ASP A 24 7.86 -1.63 -2.25
C ASP A 24 9.15 -2.13 -2.94
N LEU A 25 10.28 -1.40 -2.82
CA LEU A 25 11.57 -1.81 -3.34
C LEU A 25 12.04 -3.16 -2.74
N ILE A 26 11.88 -3.33 -1.44
CA ILE A 26 12.20 -4.59 -0.76
C ILE A 26 11.25 -5.70 -1.26
N LEU A 27 9.94 -5.42 -1.38
CA LEU A 27 8.96 -6.41 -1.82
C LEU A 27 9.17 -6.84 -3.28
N ILE A 28 9.56 -5.92 -4.17
CA ILE A 28 9.88 -6.20 -5.58
C ILE A 28 11.03 -7.22 -5.66
N ASN A 29 12.12 -6.95 -4.96
CA ASN A 29 13.27 -7.85 -4.96
C ASN A 29 12.99 -9.17 -4.25
N LEU A 30 12.24 -9.14 -3.16
CA LEU A 30 11.81 -10.32 -2.44
C LEU A 30 10.88 -11.19 -3.29
N SER A 31 9.94 -10.58 -4.04
CA SER A 31 9.04 -11.32 -4.93
C SER A 31 9.78 -11.98 -6.08
N ALA A 32 10.80 -11.31 -6.66
CA ALA A 32 11.65 -11.88 -7.69
C ALA A 32 12.45 -13.08 -7.16
N PHE A 33 13.05 -12.94 -5.98
CA PHE A 33 13.77 -14.03 -5.34
C PHE A 33 12.85 -15.21 -5.01
N LEU A 34 11.69 -14.96 -4.41
CA LEU A 34 10.71 -16.01 -4.09
C LEU A 34 10.17 -16.71 -5.34
N ALA A 35 9.96 -15.97 -6.43
CA ALA A 35 9.51 -16.56 -7.70
C ALA A 35 10.52 -17.59 -8.24
N LEU A 36 11.81 -17.29 -8.19
CA LEU A 36 12.86 -18.25 -8.55
C LEU A 36 12.94 -19.39 -7.53
N TYR A 37 12.93 -19.09 -6.24
CA TYR A 37 13.07 -20.09 -5.18
C TYR A 37 11.94 -21.15 -5.23
N ILE A 38 10.69 -20.71 -5.46
CA ILE A 38 9.56 -21.63 -5.66
C ILE A 38 9.72 -22.42 -6.96
N ARG A 39 10.22 -21.78 -8.03
CA ARG A 39 10.42 -22.46 -9.32
C ARG A 39 11.44 -23.58 -9.24
N PHE A 40 12.45 -23.47 -8.37
CA PHE A 40 13.46 -24.48 -8.13
C PHE A 40 13.13 -25.41 -6.94
N GLU A 41 11.83 -25.55 -6.62
CA GLU A 41 11.33 -26.51 -5.61
C GLU A 41 12.01 -26.35 -4.23
N PHE A 42 12.37 -25.12 -3.87
CA PHE A 42 13.05 -24.75 -2.62
C PHE A 42 14.49 -25.29 -2.50
N ASP A 43 15.10 -25.76 -3.58
CA ASP A 43 16.51 -26.17 -3.58
C ASP A 43 17.44 -24.98 -3.81
N PHE A 44 18.03 -24.50 -2.69
CA PHE A 44 18.93 -23.36 -2.70
C PHE A 44 20.26 -23.66 -3.40
N LYS A 45 20.74 -24.92 -3.38
CA LYS A 45 21.97 -25.31 -4.05
C LYS A 45 21.81 -25.20 -5.56
N LEU A 46 20.72 -25.75 -6.07
CA LEU A 46 20.40 -25.68 -7.50
C LEU A 46 20.24 -24.23 -7.97
N LEU A 47 19.66 -23.38 -7.16
CA LEU A 47 19.50 -21.95 -7.46
C LEU A 47 20.85 -21.22 -7.54
N CYS A 48 21.80 -21.54 -6.63
CA CYS A 48 23.12 -20.91 -6.61
C CYS A 48 24.06 -21.43 -7.71
N GLU A 49 23.90 -22.68 -8.14
CA GLU A 49 24.68 -23.27 -9.24
C GLU A 49 24.26 -22.77 -10.63
N THR A 50 23.07 -22.17 -10.72
CA THR A 50 22.53 -21.67 -11.98
C THR A 50 22.89 -20.19 -12.21
N THR A 51 22.95 -19.79 -13.49
CA THR A 51 23.15 -18.38 -13.87
C THR A 51 21.96 -17.49 -13.54
N PHE A 52 20.80 -18.07 -13.21
CA PHE A 52 19.55 -17.34 -12.98
C PHE A 52 19.60 -16.37 -11.80
N LEU A 53 20.29 -16.75 -10.72
CA LEU A 53 20.45 -15.86 -9.58
C LEU A 53 21.30 -14.64 -9.94
N HIS A 54 22.37 -14.85 -10.70
CA HIS A 54 23.21 -13.77 -11.19
C HIS A 54 22.45 -12.84 -12.14
N ASP A 55 21.72 -13.39 -13.10
CA ASP A 55 20.90 -12.63 -14.04
C ASP A 55 19.81 -11.83 -13.32
N MET A 56 19.17 -12.41 -12.29
CA MET A 56 18.21 -11.72 -11.44
C MET A 56 18.85 -10.53 -10.72
N LEU A 57 20.03 -10.70 -10.13
CA LEU A 57 20.71 -9.62 -9.39
C LEU A 57 21.13 -8.48 -10.32
N VAL A 58 21.65 -8.80 -11.49
CA VAL A 58 22.02 -7.81 -12.51
C VAL A 58 20.80 -7.02 -12.97
N TYR A 59 19.67 -7.71 -13.16
CA TYR A 59 18.44 -7.10 -13.64
C TYR A 59 17.61 -6.42 -12.53
N ALA A 60 17.86 -6.75 -11.26
CA ALA A 60 17.07 -6.27 -10.11
C ALA A 60 16.94 -4.75 -10.05
N GLY A 61 18.01 -4.02 -10.37
CA GLY A 61 18.00 -2.56 -10.40
C GLY A 61 17.05 -1.99 -11.46
N VAL A 62 17.10 -2.52 -12.67
CA VAL A 62 16.27 -2.08 -13.80
C VAL A 62 14.80 -2.43 -13.52
N ASN A 63 14.52 -3.67 -13.11
CA ASN A 63 13.18 -4.11 -12.76
C ASN A 63 12.57 -3.28 -11.63
N SER A 64 13.34 -3.01 -10.56
CA SER A 64 12.88 -2.18 -9.44
C SER A 64 12.55 -0.75 -9.89
N ALA A 65 13.39 -0.14 -10.73
CA ALA A 65 13.15 1.21 -11.25
C ALA A 65 11.87 1.25 -12.12
N CYS A 66 11.71 0.32 -13.05
CA CYS A 66 10.54 0.22 -13.92
C CYS A 66 9.25 0.02 -13.10
N THR A 67 9.26 -0.89 -12.14
CA THR A 67 8.10 -1.17 -11.28
C THR A 67 7.70 0.04 -10.44
N ILE A 68 8.66 0.76 -9.85
CA ILE A 68 8.38 1.98 -9.08
C ILE A 68 7.76 3.07 -9.97
N VAL A 69 8.27 3.23 -11.20
CA VAL A 69 7.71 4.18 -12.17
C VAL A 69 6.25 3.82 -12.50
N ILE A 70 5.97 2.54 -12.78
CA ILE A 70 4.61 2.04 -13.06
C ILE A 70 3.68 2.31 -11.86
N PHE A 71 4.11 2.00 -10.63
CA PHE A 71 3.34 2.24 -9.42
C PHE A 71 3.06 3.74 -9.20
N ARG A 72 4.01 4.60 -9.56
CA ARG A 72 3.83 6.05 -9.49
C ARG A 72 2.85 6.55 -10.55
N CYS A 73 2.92 6.05 -11.77
CA CYS A 73 1.98 6.39 -12.85
C CYS A 73 0.54 6.00 -12.50
N LEU A 74 0.34 4.86 -11.88
CA LEU A 74 -0.96 4.39 -11.40
C LEU A 74 -1.43 5.08 -10.10
N LYS A 75 -0.69 6.09 -9.63
CA LYS A 75 -1.00 6.87 -8.42
C LYS A 75 -1.18 6.03 -7.16
N LEU A 76 -0.50 4.87 -7.07
CA LEU A 76 -0.58 3.99 -5.92
C LEU A 76 -0.08 4.66 -4.62
N TYR A 77 0.83 5.63 -4.73
CA TYR A 77 1.35 6.38 -3.57
C TYR A 77 0.43 7.52 -3.12
N ASN A 78 -0.56 7.90 -3.93
CA ASN A 78 -1.52 8.96 -3.58
C ASN A 78 -2.78 8.41 -2.90
N SER A 79 -3.13 7.15 -3.15
CA SER A 79 -4.38 6.52 -2.70
C SER A 79 -4.41 6.09 -1.23
N LEU A 80 -3.32 6.21 -0.49
CA LEU A 80 -3.21 5.77 0.91
C LEU A 80 -4.12 6.50 1.89
N TRP A 81 -4.78 7.57 1.47
CA TRP A 81 -5.59 8.43 2.32
C TRP A 81 -7.08 8.13 2.24
N GLU A 82 -7.52 7.41 1.23
CA GLU A 82 -8.92 7.11 0.98
C GLU A 82 -9.35 5.76 1.59
N VAL A 83 -10.65 5.58 1.71
CA VAL A 83 -11.27 4.36 2.28
C VAL A 83 -10.90 3.15 1.43
N ALA A 84 -10.70 1.98 2.07
CA ALA A 84 -10.44 0.71 1.38
C ALA A 84 -11.54 0.46 0.36
N SER A 85 -11.18 0.59 -0.90
CA SER A 85 -12.11 0.53 -2.01
C SER A 85 -11.64 -0.53 -3.00
N VAL A 86 -12.59 -1.23 -3.61
CA VAL A 86 -12.34 -2.21 -4.68
C VAL A 86 -11.43 -1.63 -5.78
N PRO A 87 -11.56 -0.35 -6.20
CA PRO A 87 -10.66 0.25 -7.18
C PRO A 87 -9.19 0.33 -6.73
N GLU A 88 -8.89 0.35 -5.44
CA GLU A 88 -7.49 0.32 -4.98
C GLU A 88 -6.84 -1.05 -5.22
N LEU A 89 -7.57 -2.11 -4.93
CA LEU A 89 -7.13 -3.48 -5.20
C LEU A 89 -6.90 -3.70 -6.71
N LEU A 90 -7.80 -3.17 -7.53
CA LEU A 90 -7.66 -3.21 -8.98
C LEU A 90 -6.42 -2.46 -9.48
N ARG A 91 -6.12 -1.29 -8.91
CA ARG A 91 -4.88 -0.54 -9.24
C ARG A 91 -3.61 -1.31 -8.87
N ILE A 92 -3.62 -2.00 -7.72
CA ILE A 92 -2.50 -2.87 -7.32
C ILE A 92 -2.34 -4.00 -8.33
N ALA A 93 -3.42 -4.71 -8.66
CA ALA A 93 -3.39 -5.79 -9.63
C ALA A 93 -2.90 -5.34 -11.01
N LEU A 94 -3.40 -4.21 -11.51
CA LEU A 94 -2.94 -3.60 -12.76
C LEU A 94 -1.46 -3.20 -12.68
N GLY A 95 -1.02 -2.65 -11.55
CA GLY A 95 0.39 -2.29 -11.35
C GLY A 95 1.31 -3.51 -11.42
N CYS A 96 0.94 -4.59 -10.75
CA CYS A 96 1.68 -5.85 -10.80
C CYS A 96 1.66 -6.48 -12.20
N PHE A 97 0.53 -6.40 -12.90
CA PHE A 97 0.41 -6.89 -14.28
C PHE A 97 1.33 -6.14 -15.23
N PHE A 98 1.30 -4.81 -15.22
CA PHE A 98 2.19 -3.99 -16.06
C PHE A 98 3.66 -4.14 -15.68
N SER A 99 3.96 -4.34 -14.39
CA SER A 99 5.30 -4.64 -13.93
C SER A 99 5.81 -5.97 -14.51
N ALA A 100 4.99 -7.03 -14.48
CA ALA A 100 5.36 -8.32 -15.05
C ALA A 100 5.52 -8.26 -16.57
N MET A 101 4.70 -7.47 -17.27
CA MET A 101 4.84 -7.24 -18.71
C MET A 101 6.15 -6.51 -19.03
N ALA A 102 6.50 -5.49 -18.24
CA ALA A 102 7.77 -4.77 -18.39
C ALA A 102 8.97 -5.68 -18.09
N ASP A 103 8.84 -6.53 -17.07
CA ASP A 103 9.85 -7.51 -16.69
C ASP A 103 10.08 -8.53 -17.84
N MET A 104 9.01 -9.06 -18.41
CA MET A 104 9.09 -9.97 -19.56
C MET A 104 9.75 -9.28 -20.77
N ALA A 105 9.39 -8.04 -21.07
CA ALA A 105 9.99 -7.28 -22.16
C ALA A 105 11.49 -7.01 -21.91
N GLY A 106 11.84 -6.66 -20.67
CA GLY A 106 13.23 -6.45 -20.27
C GLY A 106 14.10 -7.69 -20.39
N MET A 107 13.59 -8.85 -19.96
CA MET A 107 14.28 -10.14 -20.13
C MET A 107 14.54 -10.45 -21.60
N PHE A 108 13.55 -10.22 -22.46
CA PHE A 108 13.68 -10.45 -23.89
C PHE A 108 14.71 -9.52 -24.51
N MET A 109 14.71 -8.22 -24.15
CA MET A 109 15.69 -7.26 -24.66
C MET A 109 17.12 -7.55 -24.22
N LEU A 110 17.30 -7.94 -22.96
CA LEU A 110 18.62 -8.23 -22.38
C LEU A 110 19.08 -9.68 -22.64
N ARG A 111 18.27 -10.47 -23.33
CA ARG A 111 18.53 -11.90 -23.63
C ARG A 111 18.90 -12.71 -22.38
N LEU A 112 18.22 -12.44 -21.26
CA LEU A 112 18.43 -13.16 -20.02
C LEU A 112 17.88 -14.58 -20.12
N THR A 113 18.57 -15.53 -19.52
CA THR A 113 18.20 -16.97 -19.57
C THR A 113 17.20 -17.35 -18.48
N MET A 114 16.18 -16.52 -18.26
CA MET A 114 15.18 -16.75 -17.21
C MET A 114 14.09 -17.76 -17.62
N PRO A 115 13.54 -18.56 -16.68
CA PRO A 115 12.43 -19.46 -16.96
C PRO A 115 11.18 -18.71 -17.44
N ARG A 116 10.48 -19.25 -18.44
CA ARG A 116 9.25 -18.63 -18.99
C ARG A 116 8.12 -18.45 -17.97
N SER A 117 8.10 -19.25 -16.91
CA SER A 117 7.12 -19.15 -15.82
C SER A 117 7.44 -18.03 -14.81
N PHE A 118 8.65 -17.47 -14.84
CA PHE A 118 9.10 -16.47 -13.87
C PHE A 118 8.20 -15.23 -13.84
N PRO A 119 7.83 -14.55 -14.94
CA PRO A 119 7.02 -13.33 -14.88
C PRO A 119 5.63 -13.56 -14.26
N VAL A 120 5.03 -14.73 -14.49
CA VAL A 120 3.72 -15.08 -13.93
C VAL A 120 3.82 -15.29 -12.42
N MET A 121 4.81 -16.05 -11.97
CA MET A 121 5.07 -16.28 -10.55
C MET A 121 5.40 -14.98 -9.83
N TYR A 122 6.27 -14.16 -10.43
CA TYR A 122 6.62 -12.84 -9.93
C TYR A 122 5.39 -11.94 -9.76
N MET A 123 4.52 -11.87 -10.78
CA MET A 123 3.29 -11.09 -10.74
C MET A 123 2.39 -11.50 -9.56
N LEU A 124 2.16 -12.80 -9.39
CA LEU A 124 1.28 -13.32 -8.33
C LEU A 124 1.85 -13.02 -6.94
N ILE A 125 3.14 -13.28 -6.74
CA ILE A 125 3.82 -13.06 -5.45
C ILE A 125 3.88 -11.55 -5.15
N LEU A 126 4.22 -10.72 -6.14
CA LEU A 126 4.26 -9.26 -5.97
C LEU A 126 2.88 -8.70 -5.61
N CYS A 127 1.81 -9.15 -6.29
CA CYS A 127 0.44 -8.74 -6.01
C CYS A 127 0.03 -9.11 -4.58
N LEU A 128 0.37 -10.33 -4.15
CA LEU A 128 0.07 -10.81 -2.79
C LEU A 128 0.85 -10.02 -1.73
N LEU A 129 2.14 -9.81 -1.93
CA LEU A 129 3.00 -9.09 -0.97
C LEU A 129 2.63 -7.60 -0.90
N CYS A 130 2.47 -6.92 -2.02
CA CYS A 130 2.07 -5.51 -2.05
C CYS A 130 0.66 -5.31 -1.51
N GLY A 131 -0.26 -6.20 -1.81
CA GLY A 131 -1.61 -6.21 -1.27
C GLY A 131 -1.58 -6.36 0.25
N SER A 132 -0.95 -7.42 0.75
CA SER A 132 -0.88 -7.71 2.19
C SER A 132 -0.23 -6.58 2.98
N LEU A 133 0.88 -6.01 2.51
CA LEU A 133 1.52 -4.86 3.17
C LEU A 133 0.57 -3.66 3.28
N ARG A 134 -0.13 -3.31 2.20
CA ARG A 134 -1.03 -2.16 2.18
C ARG A 134 -2.24 -2.38 3.07
N PHE A 135 -2.81 -3.58 3.06
CA PHE A 135 -3.91 -3.93 3.96
C PHE A 135 -3.47 -3.99 5.43
N ALA A 136 -2.29 -4.57 5.72
CA ALA A 136 -1.74 -4.62 7.08
C ALA A 136 -1.48 -3.22 7.64
N TYR A 137 -0.81 -2.36 6.86
CA TYR A 137 -0.56 -0.96 7.26
C TYR A 137 -1.87 -0.23 7.60
N ARG A 138 -2.89 -0.46 6.79
CA ARG A 138 -4.20 0.15 6.98
C ARG A 138 -4.95 -0.40 8.18
N GLY A 139 -4.88 -1.74 8.40
CA GLY A 139 -5.44 -2.39 9.58
C GLY A 139 -4.85 -1.82 10.87
N VAL A 140 -3.53 -1.77 10.96
CA VAL A 140 -2.81 -1.19 12.12
C VAL A 140 -3.16 0.28 12.36
N ARG A 141 -3.31 1.05 11.29
CA ARG A 141 -3.72 2.47 11.43
C ARG A 141 -5.14 2.62 11.94
N ARG A 142 -6.06 1.75 11.50
CA ARG A 142 -7.46 1.77 11.93
C ARG A 142 -7.60 1.36 13.40
N THR A 143 -6.88 0.34 13.85
CA THR A 143 -6.86 -0.08 15.26
C THR A 143 -6.24 0.98 16.15
N ARG A 144 -5.13 1.61 15.74
CA ARG A 144 -4.51 2.72 16.49
C ARG A 144 -5.42 3.94 16.61
N ALA A 145 -6.15 4.28 15.55
CA ALA A 145 -7.12 5.36 15.57
C ALA A 145 -8.29 5.05 16.54
N GLY A 146 -8.76 3.79 16.58
CA GLY A 146 -9.78 3.34 17.52
C GLY A 146 -9.33 3.37 18.98
N LEU A 147 -8.08 3.03 19.27
CA LEU A 147 -7.50 3.09 20.62
C LEU A 147 -7.33 4.55 21.12
N HIS A 148 -7.01 5.49 20.24
CA HIS A 148 -6.93 6.93 20.60
C HIS A 148 -8.30 7.56 20.81
N SER A 149 -9.36 6.99 20.23
CA SER A 149 -10.74 7.46 20.41
C SER A 149 -11.31 7.13 21.81
N GLN A 150 -10.65 6.32 22.61
CA GLN A 150 -11.11 6.04 23.98
C GLN A 150 -10.96 7.24 24.94
N GLY A 151 -10.15 8.25 24.58
CA GLY A 151 -9.97 9.49 25.35
C GLY A 151 -10.76 10.70 24.81
N GLY A 152 -11.67 10.51 23.86
CA GLY A 152 -12.40 11.59 23.21
C GLY A 152 -13.32 12.36 24.17
N LYS A 153 -13.43 13.67 23.98
CA LYS A 153 -14.35 14.54 24.73
C LYS A 153 -15.78 14.04 24.55
N ARG A 154 -16.45 13.83 25.67
CA ARG A 154 -17.85 13.43 25.67
C ARG A 154 -18.70 14.56 25.09
N THR A 155 -19.35 14.32 23.97
CA THR A 155 -20.16 15.33 23.25
C THR A 155 -21.62 14.87 23.21
N MET A 156 -22.53 15.77 23.49
CA MET A 156 -23.96 15.58 23.35
C MET A 156 -24.39 16.18 22.00
N LEU A 157 -25.08 15.43 21.18
CA LEU A 157 -25.68 15.92 19.95
C LEU A 157 -27.13 16.26 20.20
N ILE A 158 -27.50 17.54 19.99
CA ILE A 158 -28.88 18.04 20.15
C ILE A 158 -29.48 18.21 18.75
N GLY A 159 -30.60 17.54 18.48
CA GLY A 159 -31.28 17.55 17.20
C GLY A 159 -31.21 16.20 16.48
N GLY A 160 -32.26 15.39 16.63
CA GLY A 160 -32.35 14.02 16.05
C GLY A 160 -32.94 13.95 14.65
N GLY A 161 -33.03 15.08 13.93
CA GLY A 161 -33.49 15.12 12.54
C GLY A 161 -32.48 14.51 11.56
N GLN A 162 -32.78 14.56 10.24
CA GLN A 162 -31.89 14.04 9.20
C GLN A 162 -30.47 14.61 9.28
N ALA A 163 -30.32 15.90 9.60
CA ALA A 163 -29.03 16.54 9.80
C ALA A 163 -28.26 15.96 10.99
N GLY A 164 -28.95 15.71 12.13
CA GLY A 164 -28.35 15.08 13.30
C GLY A 164 -27.88 13.65 13.03
N ALA A 165 -28.65 12.88 12.27
CA ALA A 165 -28.27 11.54 11.85
C ALA A 165 -27.04 11.55 10.92
N MET A 166 -26.93 12.51 10.00
CA MET A 166 -25.73 12.68 9.16
C MET A 166 -24.50 13.02 9.99
N VAL A 167 -24.61 13.95 10.90
CA VAL A 167 -23.51 14.36 11.78
C VAL A 167 -23.09 13.20 12.70
N LEU A 168 -24.04 12.45 13.27
CA LEU A 168 -23.75 11.28 14.07
C LEU A 168 -22.98 10.22 13.27
N ARG A 169 -23.41 9.97 12.04
CA ARG A 169 -22.74 9.04 11.13
C ARG A 169 -21.33 9.50 10.79
N GLU A 170 -21.13 10.79 10.57
CA GLU A 170 -19.80 11.38 10.31
C GLU A 170 -18.88 11.22 11.54
N PHE A 171 -19.36 11.48 12.75
CA PHE A 171 -18.59 11.27 13.99
C PHE A 171 -18.25 9.80 14.22
N GLN A 172 -19.12 8.88 13.84
CA GLN A 172 -18.85 7.43 13.95
C GLN A 172 -17.89 6.94 12.87
N THR A 173 -17.91 7.53 11.69
CA THR A 173 -17.12 7.09 10.54
C THR A 173 -15.76 7.80 10.47
N SER A 174 -15.64 9.00 11.03
CA SER A 174 -14.43 9.80 11.01
C SER A 174 -13.43 9.34 12.08
N PRO A 175 -12.30 8.75 11.71
CA PRO A 175 -11.26 8.32 12.68
C PRO A 175 -10.54 9.49 13.36
N ARG A 176 -10.89 10.73 13.02
CA ARG A 176 -10.27 11.95 13.52
C ARG A 176 -11.15 12.73 14.51
N SER A 177 -12.36 12.26 14.76
CA SER A 177 -13.21 12.93 15.74
C SER A 177 -12.66 12.71 17.15
N GLU A 178 -12.10 13.74 17.74
CA GLU A 178 -11.74 13.79 19.17
C GLU A 178 -12.98 13.75 20.08
N ASN A 179 -14.17 13.70 19.49
CA ASN A 179 -15.45 13.79 20.20
C ASN A 179 -16.16 12.44 20.14
N LYS A 180 -16.52 11.91 21.32
CA LYS A 180 -17.35 10.71 21.46
C LYS A 180 -18.78 11.16 21.74
N VAL A 181 -19.70 10.93 20.80
CA VAL A 181 -21.12 11.22 21.03
C VAL A 181 -21.66 10.22 22.06
N VAL A 182 -22.02 10.72 23.24
CA VAL A 182 -22.50 9.93 24.39
C VAL A 182 -24.02 9.95 24.46
N CYS A 183 -24.63 11.02 23.97
CA CYS A 183 -26.08 11.21 24.03
C CYS A 183 -26.60 11.92 22.77
N LEU A 184 -27.70 11.43 22.22
CA LEU A 184 -28.47 12.07 21.16
C LEU A 184 -29.79 12.55 21.78
N SER A 185 -30.00 13.84 21.83
CA SER A 185 -31.27 14.41 22.32
C SER A 185 -32.22 14.64 21.15
N LEU A 186 -33.37 14.01 21.20
CA LEU A 186 -34.49 14.25 20.31
C LEU A 186 -35.33 15.40 20.90
N ILE A 187 -34.89 16.62 20.71
CA ILE A 187 -35.76 17.76 21.03
C ILE A 187 -36.65 17.98 19.81
N HIS A 188 -37.90 17.58 19.94
CA HIS A 188 -38.96 17.99 19.02
C HIS A 188 -39.41 19.38 19.46
N ILE A 189 -39.03 20.39 18.69
CA ILE A 189 -39.62 21.75 18.84
C ILE A 189 -40.90 21.76 18.01
#